data_eb13e9b0b5f88c7d0b2bbf468dc4dfea
#
_entry.id   eb13e9b0b5f88c7d0b2bbf468dc4dfea
#
_cell.length_a   1.000
_cell.length_b   1.000
_cell.length_c   1.000
_cell.angle_alpha   90.00
_cell.angle_beta   90.00
_cell.angle_gamma   90.00
#
_symmetry.space_group_name_H-M   'P 1'
#
loop_
_entity.id
_entity.type
_entity.pdbx_description
1 polymer ?
#
loop_
_entity_poly.entity_id
_entity_poly.type
_entity_poly.pdbx_seq_one_letter_code
_entity_poly.pdbx_strand_id
1 'polypeptide(L)'
;MAARGRGARRPAVSLEEGAAPGAPRCPACDQPLFVWIETEGWGPREDQIFDRCENCGLVAARDSVPGPEQAVAELVASGGNGGAEVAIRAANGASVQAWLGAENWAALRPGDRSLKPSPRAVELLLARRGLEAGRVSFAVAAGMASMWQTLLNLLTFHRDFAAQALARRLHPRGAKARGAYAIDVIVTVLAAVPTAILAVLIEGAAVLARRGGVLEVSARR
;
A
#
# COMPACT_ATOMS: atom_id res chain seq x y z
N MET A 1 24.50 -9.71 -18.67
CA MET A 1 23.15 -10.26 -18.51
C MET A 1 23.09 -10.89 -17.12
N ALA A 2 22.67 -10.15 -16.10
CA ALA A 2 22.39 -10.73 -14.79
C ALA A 2 20.92 -11.20 -14.83
N ALA A 3 20.72 -12.51 -14.76
CA ALA A 3 19.40 -13.11 -14.63
C ALA A 3 18.77 -12.59 -13.34
N ARG A 4 17.60 -11.93 -13.46
CA ARG A 4 16.73 -11.65 -12.31
C ARG A 4 16.39 -13.00 -11.69
N GLY A 5 16.98 -13.31 -10.54
CA GLY A 5 16.51 -14.38 -9.69
C GLY A 5 15.06 -14.08 -9.36
N ARG A 6 14.12 -14.91 -9.85
CA ARG A 6 12.74 -14.91 -9.38
C ARG A 6 12.82 -15.12 -7.89
N GLY A 7 12.44 -14.09 -7.12
CA GLY A 7 12.36 -14.19 -5.68
C GLY A 7 11.59 -15.44 -5.33
N ALA A 8 12.29 -16.41 -4.78
CA ALA A 8 11.67 -17.63 -4.26
C ALA A 8 10.64 -17.14 -3.23
N ARG A 9 9.36 -17.46 -3.45
CA ARG A 9 8.33 -17.31 -2.42
C ARG A 9 8.88 -18.01 -1.19
N ARG A 10 9.31 -17.24 -0.19
CA ARG A 10 9.67 -17.83 1.10
C ARG A 10 8.44 -18.60 1.58
N PRO A 11 8.60 -19.87 1.99
CA PRO A 11 7.51 -20.59 2.60
C PRO A 11 7.02 -19.78 3.80
N ALA A 12 5.70 -19.83 4.04
CA ALA A 12 5.09 -19.22 5.21
C ALA A 12 5.92 -19.64 6.44
N VAL A 13 6.59 -18.67 7.05
CA VAL A 13 7.36 -18.88 8.28
C VAL A 13 6.34 -19.33 9.30
N SER A 14 6.56 -20.50 9.87
CA SER A 14 5.72 -21.08 10.91
C SER A 14 5.60 -20.11 12.07
N LEU A 15 4.37 -19.87 12.52
CA LEU A 15 3.95 -18.89 13.53
C LEU A 15 4.59 -19.06 14.94
N GLU A 16 5.53 -19.97 15.12
CA GLU A 16 6.13 -20.29 16.42
C GLU A 16 7.55 -19.73 16.63
N GLU A 17 8.19 -19.16 15.62
CA GLU A 17 9.45 -18.45 15.84
C GLU A 17 9.14 -17.04 16.33
N GLY A 18 9.21 -16.87 17.66
CA GLY A 18 8.94 -15.66 18.39
C GLY A 18 9.60 -14.44 17.75
N ALA A 19 8.87 -13.31 17.71
CA ALA A 19 9.36 -12.05 17.22
C ALA A 19 10.77 -11.80 17.78
N ALA A 20 11.72 -11.50 16.89
CA ALA A 20 13.09 -11.20 17.29
C ALA A 20 13.07 -10.10 18.38
N PRO A 21 13.91 -10.20 19.44
CA PRO A 21 13.98 -9.17 20.45
C PRO A 21 14.27 -7.83 19.78
N GLY A 22 13.35 -6.85 19.93
CA GLY A 22 13.42 -5.55 19.28
C GLY A 22 12.55 -5.38 18.02
N ALA A 23 11.72 -6.36 17.66
CA ALA A 23 10.75 -6.19 16.58
C ALA A 23 9.79 -5.00 16.87
N PRO A 24 9.52 -4.13 15.90
CA PRO A 24 8.60 -3.01 16.09
C PRO A 24 7.21 -3.51 16.47
N ARG A 25 6.51 -2.76 17.32
CA ARG A 25 5.16 -3.10 17.75
C ARG A 25 4.11 -2.35 16.95
N CYS A 26 3.01 -3.03 16.70
CA CYS A 26 1.89 -2.46 15.99
C CYS A 26 1.21 -1.34 16.81
N PRO A 27 1.12 -0.10 16.31
CA PRO A 27 0.51 1.00 17.04
C PRO A 27 -0.99 0.78 17.32
N ALA A 28 -1.66 -0.09 16.56
CA ALA A 28 -3.08 -0.37 16.73
C ALA A 28 -3.37 -1.39 17.84
N CYS A 29 -2.66 -2.53 17.86
CA CYS A 29 -2.99 -3.65 18.75
C CYS A 29 -1.83 -4.16 19.60
N ASP A 30 -0.68 -3.49 19.57
CA ASP A 30 0.54 -3.81 20.34
C ASP A 30 1.15 -5.20 20.05
N GLN A 31 0.70 -5.89 19.02
CA GLN A 31 1.31 -7.13 18.57
C GLN A 31 2.58 -6.86 17.75
N PRO A 32 3.54 -7.81 17.68
CA PRO A 32 4.72 -7.64 16.85
C PRO A 32 4.37 -7.43 15.39
N LEU A 33 5.18 -6.62 14.72
CA LEU A 33 5.15 -6.45 13.28
C LEU A 33 6.17 -7.38 12.62
N PHE A 34 5.80 -7.96 11.49
CA PHE A 34 6.65 -8.87 10.73
C PHE A 34 6.99 -8.28 9.38
N VAL A 35 8.21 -8.55 8.89
CA VAL A 35 8.60 -8.16 7.53
C VAL A 35 7.62 -8.77 6.54
N TRP A 36 6.95 -7.91 5.81
CA TRP A 36 6.01 -8.33 4.79
C TRP A 36 6.60 -8.21 3.40
N ILE A 37 7.17 -7.05 3.08
CA ILE A 37 7.71 -6.75 1.75
C ILE A 37 8.92 -5.84 1.86
N GLU A 38 9.90 -6.10 1.02
CA GLU A 38 11.01 -5.23 0.70
C GLU A 38 10.76 -4.62 -0.69
N THR A 39 10.79 -3.29 -0.80
CA THR A 39 10.66 -2.61 -2.09
C THR A 39 12.00 -2.05 -2.50
N GLU A 40 12.42 -2.28 -3.74
CA GLU A 40 13.60 -1.64 -4.29
C GLU A 40 13.39 -0.13 -4.42
N GLY A 41 14.35 0.65 -3.94
CA GLY A 41 14.33 2.11 -4.04
C GLY A 41 14.46 2.59 -5.49
N TRP A 42 13.95 3.78 -5.77
CA TRP A 42 14.04 4.42 -7.07
C TRP A 42 15.24 5.39 -7.09
N GLY A 43 16.28 5.03 -7.82
CA GLY A 43 17.51 5.85 -7.93
C GLY A 43 18.31 5.85 -6.62
N PRO A 44 18.76 7.02 -6.11
CA PRO A 44 19.58 7.11 -4.91
C PRO A 44 18.80 6.92 -3.60
N ARG A 45 17.54 6.53 -3.65
CA ARG A 45 16.73 6.25 -2.45
C ARG A 45 16.96 4.82 -1.99
N GLU A 46 17.07 4.67 -0.70
CA GLU A 46 17.26 3.39 -0.03
C GLU A 46 16.06 2.47 -0.24
N ASP A 47 16.32 1.17 -0.23
CA ASP A 47 15.30 0.14 -0.21
C ASP A 47 14.45 0.33 1.05
N GLN A 48 13.14 0.17 0.90
CA GLN A 48 12.20 0.36 2.00
C GLN A 48 11.55 -0.96 2.39
N ILE A 49 11.60 -1.25 3.68
CA ILE A 49 10.97 -2.43 4.25
C ILE A 49 9.61 -2.03 4.81
N PHE A 50 8.58 -2.77 4.42
CA PHE A 50 7.25 -2.65 4.99
C PHE A 50 6.96 -3.83 5.89
N ASP A 51 6.53 -3.53 7.10
CA ASP A 51 6.08 -4.51 8.08
C ASP A 51 4.56 -4.58 8.10
N ARG A 52 4.05 -5.76 8.45
CA ARG A 52 2.62 -6.03 8.57
C ARG A 52 2.28 -6.65 9.91
N CYS A 53 1.18 -6.22 10.49
CA CYS A 53 0.58 -6.86 11.64
C CYS A 53 -0.36 -7.99 11.20
N GLU A 54 -0.09 -9.21 11.59
CA GLU A 54 -0.93 -10.36 11.26
C GLU A 54 -2.27 -10.34 12.01
N ASN A 55 -2.32 -9.73 13.20
CA ASN A 55 -3.53 -9.67 14.00
C ASN A 55 -4.55 -8.65 13.47
N CYS A 56 -4.12 -7.43 13.12
CA CYS A 56 -5.04 -6.38 12.69
C CYS A 56 -4.88 -5.95 11.23
N GLY A 57 -3.87 -6.45 10.50
CA GLY A 57 -3.66 -6.16 9.09
C GLY A 57 -3.12 -4.76 8.78
N LEU A 58 -2.60 -4.02 9.78
CA LEU A 58 -1.93 -2.75 9.57
C LEU A 58 -0.60 -2.98 8.87
N VAL A 59 -0.29 -2.13 7.87
CA VAL A 59 1.00 -2.10 7.18
C VAL A 59 1.67 -0.74 7.44
N ALA A 60 2.94 -0.76 7.79
CA ALA A 60 3.76 0.44 8.04
C ALA A 60 5.18 0.26 7.48
N ALA A 61 5.82 1.36 7.11
CA ALA A 61 7.24 1.35 6.80
C ALA A 61 8.04 1.15 8.08
N ARG A 62 9.02 0.22 8.07
CA ARG A 62 9.78 -0.19 9.27
C ARG A 62 10.53 0.95 9.94
N ASP A 63 11.12 1.84 9.15
CA ASP A 63 11.92 2.98 9.59
C ASP A 63 11.09 4.12 10.20
N SER A 64 9.76 4.03 10.10
CA SER A 64 8.85 5.10 10.49
C SER A 64 7.56 4.59 11.15
N VAL A 65 7.63 3.48 11.88
CA VAL A 65 6.48 2.99 12.66
C VAL A 65 6.18 4.02 13.76
N PRO A 66 5.05 4.74 13.68
CA PRO A 66 4.73 5.77 14.66
C PRO A 66 4.27 5.16 15.98
N GLY A 67 4.39 5.91 17.07
CA GLY A 67 3.71 5.55 18.31
C GLY A 67 2.18 5.59 18.16
N PRO A 68 1.42 4.96 19.09
CA PRO A 68 -0.04 4.86 18.97
C PRO A 68 -0.76 6.21 18.82
N GLU A 69 -0.34 7.22 19.57
CA GLU A 69 -0.94 8.56 19.51
C GLU A 69 -0.66 9.28 18.19
N GLN A 70 0.58 9.16 17.71
CA GLN A 70 0.98 9.72 16.43
C GLN A 70 0.27 9.03 15.28
N ALA A 71 0.12 7.70 15.35
CA ALA A 71 -0.61 6.92 14.35
C ALA A 71 -2.06 7.40 14.19
N VAL A 72 -2.75 7.68 15.30
CA VAL A 72 -4.11 8.23 15.25
C VAL A 72 -4.10 9.66 14.72
N ALA A 73 -3.13 10.49 15.11
CA ALA A 73 -3.03 11.87 14.62
C ALA A 73 -2.80 11.91 13.11
N GLU A 74 -1.92 11.07 12.58
CA GLU A 74 -1.67 10.95 11.13
C GLU A 74 -2.92 10.46 10.37
N LEU A 75 -3.62 9.47 10.95
CA LEU A 75 -4.84 8.94 10.36
C LEU A 75 -5.96 10.00 10.31
N VAL A 76 -6.15 10.77 11.36
CA VAL A 76 -7.12 11.87 11.43
C VAL A 76 -6.72 13.02 10.51
N ALA A 77 -5.43 13.35 10.42
CA ALA A 77 -4.92 14.40 9.55
C ALA A 77 -5.07 14.06 8.05
N SER A 78 -5.10 12.77 7.68
CA SER A 78 -5.34 12.32 6.31
C SER A 78 -6.80 12.52 5.86
N GLY A 79 -7.69 12.83 6.79
CA GLY A 79 -9.11 13.08 6.55
C GLY A 79 -9.44 14.57 6.46
N GLY A 80 -10.54 14.88 5.77
CA GLY A 80 -11.07 16.24 5.74
C GLY A 80 -11.74 16.61 7.07
N ASN A 81 -11.46 17.84 7.56
CA ASN A 81 -12.16 18.36 8.73
C ASN A 81 -13.61 18.73 8.39
N GLY A 82 -14.55 17.89 8.77
CA GLY A 82 -15.99 18.09 8.60
C GLY A 82 -16.73 18.41 9.93
N GLY A 83 -16.16 19.22 10.82
CA GLY A 83 -16.81 19.59 12.08
C GLY A 83 -16.79 18.47 13.13
N ALA A 84 -17.98 17.98 13.55
CA ALA A 84 -18.09 16.93 14.59
C ALA A 84 -17.74 15.51 14.08
N GLU A 85 -17.60 15.31 12.79
CA GLU A 85 -17.29 14.03 12.16
C GLU A 85 -16.01 14.18 11.32
N VAL A 86 -15.06 13.27 11.53
CA VAL A 86 -13.81 13.21 10.77
C VAL A 86 -13.89 12.07 9.77
N ALA A 87 -13.75 12.37 8.49
CA ALA A 87 -13.67 11.35 7.45
C ALA A 87 -12.21 10.95 7.23
N ILE A 88 -11.87 9.72 7.53
CA ILE A 88 -10.53 9.15 7.33
C ILE A 88 -10.50 8.43 6.00
N ARG A 89 -9.47 8.69 5.17
CA ARG A 89 -9.27 8.01 3.91
C ARG A 89 -7.85 7.45 3.84
N ALA A 90 -7.72 6.14 3.65
CA ALA A 90 -6.41 5.48 3.62
C ALA A 90 -6.41 4.28 2.67
N ALA A 91 -5.21 3.91 2.18
CA ALA A 91 -5.02 2.65 1.48
C ALA A 91 -5.22 1.48 2.46
N ASN A 92 -5.97 0.46 2.04
CA ASN A 92 -6.33 -0.67 2.88
C ASN A 92 -5.25 -1.76 2.86
N GLY A 93 -4.48 -1.92 3.94
CA GLY A 93 -3.44 -2.95 4.08
C GLY A 93 -3.96 -4.39 4.00
N ALA A 94 -5.26 -4.62 4.21
CA ALA A 94 -5.90 -5.94 4.09
C ALA A 94 -6.66 -6.13 2.76
N SER A 95 -6.45 -5.25 1.78
CA SER A 95 -7.13 -5.29 0.48
C SER A 95 -6.67 -6.43 -0.42
N VAL A 96 -7.51 -6.74 -1.41
CA VAL A 96 -7.12 -7.62 -2.54
C VAL A 96 -5.92 -7.02 -3.30
N GLN A 97 -5.86 -5.69 -3.44
CA GLN A 97 -4.75 -4.99 -4.10
C GLN A 97 -3.42 -5.21 -3.38
N ALA A 98 -3.41 -5.12 -2.04
CA ALA A 98 -2.21 -5.36 -1.25
C ALA A 98 -1.69 -6.80 -1.42
N TRP A 99 -2.61 -7.76 -1.47
CA TRP A 99 -2.27 -9.17 -1.67
C TRP A 99 -1.78 -9.46 -3.10
N LEU A 100 -2.49 -8.96 -4.12
CA LEU A 100 -2.18 -9.20 -5.52
C LEU A 100 -0.91 -8.46 -5.96
N GLY A 101 -0.79 -7.19 -5.57
CA GLY A 101 0.30 -6.32 -5.98
C GLY A 101 1.61 -6.64 -5.27
N ALA A 102 1.53 -7.12 -4.02
CA ALA A 102 2.70 -7.33 -3.17
C ALA A 102 3.66 -6.12 -3.24
N GLU A 103 4.92 -6.33 -3.61
CA GLU A 103 5.91 -5.27 -3.80
C GLU A 103 5.51 -4.22 -4.86
N ASN A 104 4.66 -4.58 -5.83
CA ASN A 104 4.18 -3.72 -6.90
C ASN A 104 2.87 -2.98 -6.55
N TRP A 105 2.37 -3.16 -5.33
CA TRP A 105 1.17 -2.45 -4.90
C TRP A 105 1.36 -0.93 -4.95
N ALA A 106 0.48 -0.23 -5.67
CA ALA A 106 0.62 1.20 -5.95
C ALA A 106 0.62 2.09 -4.69
N ALA A 107 0.13 1.60 -3.56
CA ALA A 107 0.16 2.33 -2.29
C ALA A 107 1.50 2.25 -1.56
N LEU A 108 2.42 1.35 -1.96
CA LEU A 108 3.75 1.27 -1.37
C LEU A 108 4.72 2.18 -2.12
N ARG A 109 4.57 3.48 -2.03
CA ARG A 109 5.45 4.43 -2.71
C ARG A 109 6.75 4.61 -1.93
N PRO A 110 7.91 4.61 -2.59
CA PRO A 110 9.18 4.91 -1.94
C PRO A 110 9.15 6.28 -1.24
N GLY A 111 9.51 6.30 0.03
CA GLY A 111 9.46 7.49 0.88
C GLY A 111 8.07 7.84 1.41
N ASP A 112 7.03 7.08 1.08
CA ASP A 112 5.72 7.21 1.72
C ASP A 112 5.72 6.48 3.06
N ARG A 113 5.68 7.25 4.13
CA ARG A 113 5.65 6.77 5.52
C ARG A 113 4.24 6.63 6.07
N SER A 114 3.21 6.91 5.27
CA SER A 114 1.82 6.83 5.72
C SER A 114 1.44 5.40 6.10
N LEU A 115 0.64 5.28 7.14
CA LEU A 115 0.07 4.00 7.54
C LEU A 115 -0.93 3.50 6.49
N LYS A 116 -0.95 2.19 6.26
CA LYS A 116 -1.96 1.53 5.44
C LYS A 116 -2.77 0.59 6.36
N PRO A 117 -3.74 1.14 7.09
CA PRO A 117 -4.52 0.37 8.04
C PRO A 117 -5.53 -0.54 7.34
N SER A 118 -5.89 -1.64 7.98
CA SER A 118 -7.12 -2.37 7.67
C SER A 118 -8.32 -1.72 8.36
N PRO A 119 -9.57 -2.07 8.04
CA PRO A 119 -10.74 -1.64 8.79
C PRO A 119 -10.60 -1.88 10.30
N ARG A 120 -10.16 -3.09 10.70
CA ARG A 120 -9.93 -3.45 12.09
C ARG A 120 -8.84 -2.60 12.77
N ALA A 121 -7.76 -2.28 12.04
CA ALA A 121 -6.71 -1.42 12.58
C ALA A 121 -7.20 0.01 12.82
N VAL A 122 -8.05 0.54 11.95
CA VAL A 122 -8.68 1.86 12.15
C VAL A 122 -9.56 1.87 13.40
N GLU A 123 -10.43 0.87 13.56
CA GLU A 123 -11.28 0.74 14.76
C GLU A 123 -10.45 0.73 16.05
N LEU A 124 -9.37 -0.07 16.09
CA LEU A 124 -8.49 -0.16 17.25
C LEU A 124 -7.76 1.16 17.53
N LEU A 125 -7.29 1.85 16.49
CA LEU A 125 -6.61 3.14 16.63
C LEU A 125 -7.56 4.23 17.14
N LEU A 126 -8.77 4.31 16.61
CA LEU A 126 -9.77 5.28 17.04
C LEU A 126 -10.23 5.05 18.49
N ALA A 127 -10.45 3.78 18.86
CA ALA A 127 -10.82 3.41 20.22
C ALA A 127 -9.80 3.85 21.27
N ARG A 128 -8.50 3.88 20.94
CA ARG A 128 -7.44 4.39 21.83
C ARG A 128 -7.60 5.87 22.20
N ARG A 129 -8.31 6.65 21.40
CA ARG A 129 -8.63 8.06 21.65
C ARG A 129 -10.07 8.30 22.10
N GLY A 130 -10.79 7.24 22.43
CA GLY A 130 -12.20 7.35 22.79
C GLY A 130 -13.09 7.82 21.64
N LEU A 131 -12.63 7.63 20.39
CA LEU A 131 -13.41 7.89 19.18
C LEU A 131 -14.08 6.60 18.73
N GLU A 132 -15.34 6.70 18.34
CA GLU A 132 -16.05 5.58 17.73
C GLU A 132 -15.84 5.57 16.22
N ALA A 133 -15.45 4.40 15.68
CA ALA A 133 -15.46 4.18 14.26
C ALA A 133 -16.92 4.08 13.78
N GLY A 134 -17.31 4.98 12.92
CA GLY A 134 -18.61 4.94 12.27
C GLY A 134 -18.63 3.93 11.12
N ARG A 135 -19.36 4.26 10.06
CA ARG A 135 -19.48 3.38 8.89
C ARG A 135 -18.15 3.25 8.15
N VAL A 136 -17.69 2.02 7.95
CA VAL A 136 -16.60 1.69 7.04
C VAL A 136 -17.15 1.53 5.62
N SER A 137 -16.65 2.30 4.70
CA SER A 137 -16.95 2.24 3.27
C SER A 137 -15.67 2.19 2.45
N PHE A 138 -15.79 2.02 1.14
CA PHE A 138 -14.64 1.97 0.24
C PHE A 138 -14.79 3.03 -0.86
N ALA A 139 -13.72 3.79 -1.10
CA ALA A 139 -13.64 4.79 -2.16
C ALA A 139 -13.43 4.08 -3.51
N VAL A 140 -14.52 3.64 -4.14
CA VAL A 140 -14.49 2.79 -5.34
C VAL A 140 -13.63 3.38 -6.46
N ALA A 141 -13.82 4.65 -6.83
CA ALA A 141 -13.06 5.28 -7.91
C ALA A 141 -11.55 5.34 -7.61
N ALA A 142 -11.18 5.66 -6.36
CA ALA A 142 -9.77 5.68 -5.96
C ALA A 142 -9.19 4.27 -5.87
N GLY A 143 -9.99 3.30 -5.42
CA GLY A 143 -9.64 1.89 -5.41
C GLY A 143 -9.37 1.39 -6.84
N MET A 144 -10.25 1.69 -7.80
CA MET A 144 -10.06 1.34 -9.21
C MET A 144 -8.78 1.95 -9.79
N ALA A 145 -8.52 3.24 -9.54
CA ALA A 145 -7.29 3.90 -10.01
C ALA A 145 -6.03 3.28 -9.40
N SER A 146 -6.06 2.95 -8.10
CA SER A 146 -4.96 2.26 -7.42
C SER A 146 -4.76 0.83 -7.94
N MET A 147 -5.83 0.08 -8.18
CA MET A 147 -5.77 -1.26 -8.77
C MET A 147 -5.18 -1.21 -10.19
N TRP A 148 -5.65 -0.27 -11.00
CA TRP A 148 -5.12 -0.09 -12.35
C TRP A 148 -3.62 0.19 -12.34
N GLN A 149 -3.17 1.11 -11.49
CA GLN A 149 -1.73 1.39 -11.34
C GLN A 149 -0.97 0.16 -10.83
N THR A 150 -1.53 -0.61 -9.90
CA THR A 150 -0.93 -1.86 -9.41
C THR A 150 -0.75 -2.88 -10.53
N LEU A 151 -1.77 -3.05 -11.40
CA LEU A 151 -1.69 -3.96 -12.55
C LEU A 151 -0.64 -3.49 -13.57
N LEU A 152 -0.54 -2.19 -13.82
CA LEU A 152 0.52 -1.65 -14.68
C LEU A 152 1.92 -1.88 -14.09
N ASN A 153 2.08 -1.70 -12.78
CA ASN A 153 3.35 -1.95 -12.09
C ASN A 153 3.82 -3.41 -12.20
N LEU A 154 2.89 -4.37 -12.30
CA LEU A 154 3.22 -5.79 -12.53
C LEU A 154 3.78 -6.06 -13.93
N LEU A 155 3.49 -5.19 -14.89
CA LEU A 155 3.86 -5.36 -16.30
C LEU A 155 5.07 -4.50 -16.70
N THR A 156 5.34 -3.40 -16.01
CA THR A 156 6.41 -2.44 -16.34
C THR A 156 7.69 -2.71 -15.54
N PHE A 157 8.83 -2.34 -16.11
CA PHE A 157 10.12 -2.41 -15.41
C PHE A 157 10.27 -1.33 -14.35
N HIS A 158 9.71 -0.13 -14.65
CA HIS A 158 9.72 0.98 -13.71
C HIS A 158 8.37 1.09 -13.03
N ARG A 159 8.42 1.08 -11.73
CA ARG A 159 7.23 1.24 -10.89
C ARG A 159 6.62 2.63 -11.06
N ASP A 160 5.30 2.71 -11.03
CA ASP A 160 4.54 3.96 -11.26
C ASP A 160 4.95 4.68 -12.56
N PHE A 161 5.36 3.89 -13.59
CA PHE A 161 5.93 4.40 -14.84
C PHE A 161 5.04 5.49 -15.46
N ALA A 162 3.76 5.23 -15.63
CA ALA A 162 2.85 6.18 -16.26
C ALA A 162 2.79 7.53 -15.51
N ALA A 163 2.67 7.49 -14.18
CA ALA A 163 2.63 8.69 -13.35
C ALA A 163 3.96 9.45 -13.38
N GLN A 164 5.08 8.75 -13.35
CA GLN A 164 6.41 9.36 -13.39
C GLN A 164 6.76 9.92 -14.76
N ALA A 165 6.36 9.25 -15.85
CA ALA A 165 6.56 9.72 -17.21
C ALA A 165 5.75 11.01 -17.45
N LEU A 166 4.48 11.04 -17.05
CA LEU A 166 3.63 12.23 -17.12
C LEU A 166 4.20 13.40 -16.29
N ALA A 167 4.73 13.10 -15.11
CA ALA A 167 5.39 14.10 -14.27
C ALA A 167 6.80 14.48 -14.75
N ARG A 168 7.27 13.94 -15.89
CA ARG A 168 8.61 14.15 -16.44
C ARG A 168 9.75 13.87 -15.44
N ARG A 169 9.55 12.91 -14.54
CA ARG A 169 10.53 12.55 -13.50
C ARG A 169 11.52 11.48 -13.97
N LEU A 170 11.20 10.76 -15.04
CA LEU A 170 12.07 9.72 -15.61
C LEU A 170 12.99 10.34 -16.67
N HIS A 171 14.28 10.26 -16.39
CA HIS A 171 15.34 10.73 -17.29
C HIS A 171 16.29 9.57 -17.59
N PRO A 172 15.95 8.69 -18.56
CA PRO A 172 16.76 7.51 -18.86
C PRO A 172 18.13 7.92 -19.41
N ARG A 173 19.19 7.56 -18.70
CA ARG A 173 20.59 7.80 -19.10
C ARG A 173 21.22 6.50 -19.60
N GLY A 174 21.79 6.55 -20.79
CA GLY A 174 22.43 5.38 -21.45
C GLY A 174 21.45 4.54 -22.29
N ALA A 175 22.01 3.74 -23.19
CA ALA A 175 21.22 2.97 -24.17
C ALA A 175 20.29 1.93 -23.52
N LYS A 176 20.79 1.22 -22.48
CA LYS A 176 20.02 0.20 -21.76
C LYS A 176 18.81 0.79 -21.04
N ALA A 177 18.98 1.93 -20.36
CA ALA A 177 17.89 2.62 -19.67
C ALA A 177 16.85 3.18 -20.66
N ARG A 178 17.29 3.68 -21.82
CA ARG A 178 16.38 4.12 -22.88
C ARG A 178 15.59 2.98 -23.49
N GLY A 179 16.20 1.80 -23.64
CA GLY A 179 15.53 0.58 -24.11
C GLY A 179 14.44 0.13 -23.15
N ALA A 180 14.72 0.05 -21.84
CA ALA A 180 13.73 -0.28 -20.82
C ALA A 180 12.58 0.73 -20.77
N TYR A 181 12.90 2.03 -20.86
CA TYR A 181 11.89 3.09 -20.93
C TYR A 181 10.96 2.94 -22.15
N ALA A 182 11.53 2.66 -23.34
CA ALA A 182 10.74 2.46 -24.55
C ALA A 182 9.80 1.24 -24.43
N ILE A 183 10.28 0.16 -23.82
CA ILE A 183 9.44 -1.03 -23.56
C ILE A 183 8.30 -0.66 -22.61
N ASP A 184 8.58 0.06 -21.52
CA ASP A 184 7.54 0.46 -20.56
C ASP A 184 6.49 1.39 -21.20
N VAL A 185 6.89 2.28 -22.12
CA VAL A 185 5.95 3.08 -22.91
C VAL A 185 5.01 2.17 -23.73
N ILE A 186 5.58 1.25 -24.49
CA ILE A 186 4.81 0.33 -25.35
C ILE A 186 3.85 -0.52 -24.48
N VAL A 187 4.38 -1.13 -23.41
CA VAL A 187 3.58 -1.96 -22.51
C VAL A 187 2.46 -1.16 -21.87
N THR A 188 2.76 0.05 -21.39
CA THR A 188 1.74 0.92 -20.77
C THR A 188 0.63 1.27 -21.76
N VAL A 189 0.98 1.66 -22.98
CA VAL A 189 -0.03 2.02 -24.02
C VAL A 189 -0.89 0.82 -24.40
N LEU A 190 -0.28 -0.34 -24.64
CA LEU A 190 -1.02 -1.55 -25.03
C LEU A 190 -1.85 -2.15 -23.89
N ALA A 191 -1.34 -2.08 -22.66
CA ALA A 191 -2.00 -2.65 -21.49
C ALA A 191 -2.98 -1.70 -20.81
N ALA A 192 -2.97 -0.40 -21.11
CA ALA A 192 -3.78 0.61 -20.41
C ALA A 192 -5.28 0.24 -20.36
N VAL A 193 -5.88 -0.05 -21.50
CA VAL A 193 -7.32 -0.36 -21.58
C VAL A 193 -7.63 -1.75 -20.99
N PRO A 194 -6.95 -2.84 -21.34
CA PRO A 194 -7.20 -4.14 -20.74
C PRO A 194 -7.05 -4.14 -19.23
N THR A 195 -5.99 -3.51 -18.69
CA THR A 195 -5.79 -3.44 -17.24
C THR A 195 -6.80 -2.53 -16.55
N ALA A 196 -7.31 -1.47 -17.21
CA ALA A 196 -8.37 -0.65 -16.65
C ALA A 196 -9.67 -1.43 -16.49
N ILE A 197 -10.06 -2.22 -17.50
CA ILE A 197 -11.24 -3.09 -17.41
C ILE A 197 -11.06 -4.11 -16.28
N LEU A 198 -9.91 -4.76 -16.22
CA LEU A 198 -9.61 -5.75 -15.19
C LEU A 198 -9.61 -5.11 -13.77
N ALA A 199 -9.08 -3.89 -13.65
CA ALA A 199 -9.09 -3.15 -12.39
C ALA A 199 -10.52 -2.87 -11.89
N VAL A 200 -11.44 -2.49 -12.80
CA VAL A 200 -12.85 -2.28 -12.46
C VAL A 200 -13.49 -3.58 -11.95
N LEU A 201 -13.25 -4.70 -12.62
CA LEU A 201 -13.81 -5.99 -12.24
C LEU A 201 -13.26 -6.49 -10.89
N ILE A 202 -11.94 -6.45 -10.72
CA ILE A 202 -11.29 -6.91 -9.48
C ILE A 202 -11.67 -6.01 -8.31
N GLU A 203 -11.61 -4.70 -8.47
CA GLU A 203 -11.95 -3.77 -7.38
C GLU A 203 -13.44 -3.83 -7.04
N GLY A 204 -14.32 -3.95 -8.04
CA GLY A 204 -15.74 -4.16 -7.82
C GLY A 204 -16.02 -5.40 -6.98
N ALA A 205 -15.42 -6.54 -7.34
CA ALA A 205 -15.52 -7.77 -6.56
C ALA A 205 -14.91 -7.62 -5.15
N ALA A 206 -13.77 -6.94 -5.03
CA ALA A 206 -13.11 -6.68 -3.75
C ALA A 206 -13.97 -5.83 -2.82
N VAL A 207 -14.64 -4.79 -3.33
CA VAL A 207 -15.57 -3.94 -2.56
C VAL A 207 -16.78 -4.75 -2.08
N LEU A 208 -17.37 -5.59 -2.93
CA LEU A 208 -18.45 -6.50 -2.54
C LEU A 208 -18.01 -7.48 -1.43
N ALA A 209 -16.76 -7.95 -1.49
CA ALA A 209 -16.15 -8.80 -0.47
C ALA A 209 -15.65 -8.00 0.77
N ARG A 210 -15.91 -6.69 0.87
CA ARG A 210 -15.41 -5.78 1.92
C ARG A 210 -13.88 -5.74 2.03
N ARG A 211 -13.18 -5.91 0.91
CA ARG A 211 -11.71 -5.91 0.80
C ARG A 211 -11.21 -4.91 -0.27
N GLY A 212 -11.94 -3.81 -0.47
CA GLY A 212 -11.58 -2.76 -1.41
C GLY A 212 -10.25 -2.10 -1.08
N GLY A 213 -9.60 -1.51 -2.09
CA GLY A 213 -8.23 -1.00 -2.02
C GLY A 213 -8.06 0.28 -1.21
N VAL A 214 -9.07 1.14 -1.19
CA VAL A 214 -9.06 2.40 -0.43
C VAL A 214 -10.26 2.42 0.49
N LEU A 215 -10.01 2.52 1.80
CA LEU A 215 -11.07 2.62 2.81
C LEU A 215 -11.38 4.08 3.15
N GLU A 216 -12.65 4.30 3.49
CA GLU A 216 -13.18 5.53 4.05
C GLU A 216 -13.93 5.19 5.34
N VAL A 217 -13.57 5.85 6.42
CA VAL A 217 -14.18 5.63 7.74
C VAL A 217 -14.54 6.97 8.34
N SER A 218 -15.77 7.10 8.80
CA SER A 218 -16.17 8.24 9.63
C SER A 218 -15.83 7.96 11.09
N ALA A 219 -15.27 8.96 11.79
CA ALA A 219 -15.00 8.90 13.21
C ALA A 219 -15.85 9.95 13.94
N ARG A 220 -16.47 9.56 15.06
CA ARG A 220 -17.27 10.43 15.91
C ARG A 220 -16.72 10.42 17.33
N ARG A 221 -16.93 11.53 18.03
CA ARG A 221 -16.70 11.61 19.47
C ARG A 221 -17.90 11.13 20.23
#